data_ed72aa1482feec235e7c4019d247f4df
#
_entry.id   ed72aa1482feec235e7c4019d247f4df
#
_cell.length_a   1.000
_cell.length_b   1.000
_cell.length_c   1.000
_cell.angle_alpha   90.00
_cell.angle_beta   90.00
_cell.angle_gamma   90.00
#
_symmetry.space_group_name_H-M   'P 1'
#
loop_
_entity.id
_entity.type
_entity.pdbx_description
1 polymer ?
#
loop_
_entity_poly.entity_id
_entity_poly.type
_entity_poly.pdbx_seq_one_letter_code
_entity_poly.pdbx_strand_id
1 'polypeptide(L)'
;MYFDEDMLLDLRLNILDQYVSKFVICEATYNHKGISKKLNFDIKKFKKFEKKIIYIVLDQKPPSLRAIDSKDEINLKNSKILHNSITRDMFQRNYLMSKINEFDDEDLILISDLDEVPNLEKFRYKNKINIFCQKMFYYKLNLI
;
A
#
# COMPACT_ATOMS: atom_id res chain seq x y z
N MET A 1 -0.09 -1.05 0.55
CA MET A 1 0.29 -1.85 -0.65
C MET A 1 1.14 -3.02 -0.17
N TYR A 2 1.16 -4.13 -0.90
CA TYR A 2 1.87 -5.34 -0.50
C TYR A 2 2.88 -5.76 -1.57
N PHE A 3 4.06 -6.21 -1.15
CA PHE A 3 5.11 -6.69 -2.04
C PHE A 3 5.60 -8.09 -1.65
N ASP A 4 6.13 -8.29 -0.43
CA ASP A 4 6.58 -9.57 0.13
C ASP A 4 6.69 -9.55 1.69
N GLU A 5 6.05 -8.56 2.33
CA GLU A 5 6.17 -8.30 3.76
C GLU A 5 5.15 -9.11 4.58
N ASP A 6 5.15 -10.45 4.44
CA ASP A 6 4.20 -11.34 5.12
C ASP A 6 4.12 -11.09 6.64
N MET A 7 5.28 -10.91 7.30
CA MET A 7 5.33 -10.71 8.76
C MET A 7 4.70 -9.38 9.16
N LEU A 8 4.93 -8.31 8.42
CA LEU A 8 4.33 -7.00 8.69
C LEU A 8 2.83 -7.03 8.41
N LEU A 9 2.43 -7.71 7.34
CA LEU A 9 1.01 -7.87 7.02
C LEU A 9 0.29 -8.65 8.13
N ASP A 10 0.86 -9.76 8.61
CA ASP A 10 0.26 -10.54 9.70
C ASP A 10 0.14 -9.72 10.98
N LEU A 11 1.19 -8.98 11.34
CA LEU A 11 1.18 -8.07 12.50
C LEU A 11 0.06 -7.03 12.38
N ARG A 12 -0.02 -6.37 11.22
CA ARG A 12 -1.05 -5.37 10.94
C ARG A 12 -2.46 -5.94 11.02
N LEU A 13 -2.69 -7.09 10.39
CA LEU A 13 -3.98 -7.77 10.41
C LEU A 13 -4.40 -8.10 11.85
N ASN A 14 -3.49 -8.65 12.66
CA ASN A 14 -3.79 -9.01 14.04
C ASN A 14 -4.10 -7.78 14.92
N ILE A 15 -3.36 -6.67 14.76
CA ILE A 15 -3.57 -5.45 15.56
C ILE A 15 -4.89 -4.77 15.19
N LEU A 16 -5.21 -4.69 13.90
CA LEU A 16 -6.35 -3.92 13.41
C LEU A 16 -7.64 -4.74 13.31
N ASP A 17 -7.61 -6.06 13.43
CA ASP A 17 -8.76 -6.95 13.21
C ASP A 17 -10.02 -6.56 13.98
N GLN A 18 -9.85 -6.16 15.24
CA GLN A 18 -10.99 -5.79 16.10
C GLN A 18 -11.62 -4.42 15.76
N TYR A 19 -10.93 -3.60 14.95
CA TYR A 19 -11.34 -2.23 14.64
C TYR A 19 -11.87 -2.05 13.23
N VAL A 20 -11.55 -2.98 12.31
CA VAL A 20 -11.90 -2.85 10.90
C VAL A 20 -12.77 -4.00 10.42
N SER A 21 -13.70 -3.71 9.54
CA SER A 21 -14.58 -4.71 8.91
C SER A 21 -13.90 -5.40 7.73
N LYS A 22 -13.08 -4.70 6.97
CA LYS A 22 -12.39 -5.20 5.77
C LYS A 22 -10.95 -4.71 5.69
N PHE A 23 -10.08 -5.54 5.11
CA PHE A 23 -8.71 -5.22 4.73
C PHE A 23 -8.60 -5.27 3.22
N VAL A 24 -8.21 -4.18 2.60
CA VAL A 24 -7.99 -4.13 1.15
C VAL A 24 -6.50 -4.18 0.88
N ILE A 25 -6.05 -5.23 0.19
CA ILE A 25 -4.64 -5.48 -0.12
C ILE A 25 -4.47 -5.40 -1.63
N CYS A 26 -3.60 -4.51 -2.09
CA CYS A 26 -3.29 -4.37 -3.51
C CYS A 26 -1.84 -4.79 -3.77
N GLU A 27 -1.64 -5.70 -4.71
CA GLU A 27 -0.33 -6.14 -5.18
C GLU A 27 -0.22 -5.91 -6.69
N ALA A 28 0.90 -5.28 -7.14
CA ALA A 28 1.17 -5.11 -8.56
C ALA A 28 1.97 -6.29 -9.13
N THR A 29 1.77 -6.59 -10.42
CA THR A 29 2.54 -7.60 -11.17
C THR A 29 3.95 -7.10 -11.56
N TYR A 30 4.34 -5.93 -11.05
CA TYR A 30 5.65 -5.30 -11.28
C TYR A 30 6.11 -4.56 -10.01
N ASN A 31 7.41 -4.33 -9.92
CA ASN A 31 8.02 -3.55 -8.84
C ASN A 31 8.11 -2.05 -9.17
N HIS A 32 8.62 -1.23 -8.24
CA HIS A 32 8.78 0.22 -8.44
C HIS A 32 9.67 0.60 -9.63
N LYS A 33 10.60 -0.28 -10.04
CA LYS A 33 11.41 -0.10 -11.25
C LYS A 33 10.64 -0.44 -12.54
N GLY A 34 9.44 -1.04 -12.41
CA GLY A 34 8.62 -1.50 -13.55
C GLY A 34 9.03 -2.87 -14.08
N ILE A 35 9.85 -3.61 -13.35
CA ILE A 35 10.25 -4.98 -13.69
C ILE A 35 9.13 -5.91 -13.26
N SER A 36 8.70 -6.80 -14.14
CA SER A 36 7.69 -7.80 -13.85
C SER A 36 8.11 -8.72 -12.70
N LYS A 37 7.17 -9.06 -11.83
CA LYS A 37 7.37 -9.99 -10.72
C LYS A 37 6.20 -10.96 -10.62
N LYS A 38 6.40 -12.06 -9.94
CA LYS A 38 5.32 -12.96 -9.52
C LYS A 38 4.54 -12.33 -8.36
N LEU A 39 3.28 -12.72 -8.23
CA LEU A 39 2.48 -12.38 -7.06
C LEU A 39 2.96 -13.20 -5.86
N ASN A 40 3.13 -12.53 -4.73
CA ASN A 40 3.65 -13.12 -3.49
C ASN A 40 2.55 -13.38 -2.47
N PHE A 41 1.40 -12.67 -2.58
CA PHE A 41 0.32 -12.84 -1.64
C PHE A 41 -0.29 -14.24 -1.72
N ASP A 42 -0.34 -14.92 -0.57
CA ASP A 42 -1.01 -16.22 -0.42
C ASP A 42 -2.01 -16.14 0.74
N ILE A 43 -3.32 -16.18 0.43
CA ILE A 43 -4.40 -16.13 1.43
C ILE A 43 -4.32 -17.25 2.46
N LYS A 44 -3.71 -18.38 2.13
CA LYS A 44 -3.54 -19.51 3.06
C LYS A 44 -2.70 -19.15 4.28
N LYS A 45 -1.75 -18.21 4.14
CA LYS A 45 -0.95 -17.69 5.25
C LYS A 45 -1.77 -16.82 6.21
N PHE A 46 -2.87 -16.24 5.71
CA PHE A 46 -3.75 -15.31 6.45
C PHE A 46 -5.16 -15.84 6.62
N LYS A 47 -5.32 -17.16 6.70
CA LYS A 47 -6.62 -17.85 6.73
C LYS A 47 -7.56 -17.34 7.81
N LYS A 48 -7.03 -16.91 8.97
CA LYS A 48 -7.80 -16.29 10.05
C LYS A 48 -8.60 -15.07 9.58
N PHE A 49 -8.07 -14.32 8.61
CA PHE A 49 -8.62 -13.06 8.11
C PHE A 49 -9.29 -13.18 6.74
N GLU A 50 -9.36 -14.39 6.17
CA GLU A 50 -9.82 -14.65 4.79
C GLU A 50 -11.16 -13.95 4.47
N LYS A 51 -12.12 -13.98 5.40
CA LYS A 51 -13.44 -13.35 5.21
C LYS A 51 -13.42 -11.81 5.23
N LYS A 52 -12.33 -11.22 5.72
CA LYS A 52 -12.16 -9.76 5.80
C LYS A 52 -11.24 -9.23 4.71
N ILE A 53 -10.43 -10.07 4.06
CA ILE A 53 -9.46 -9.64 3.05
C ILE A 53 -10.11 -9.53 1.68
N ILE A 54 -9.95 -8.36 1.06
CA ILE A 54 -10.22 -8.10 -0.35
C ILE A 54 -8.85 -7.96 -1.03
N TYR A 55 -8.49 -8.93 -1.87
CA TYR A 55 -7.21 -8.92 -2.58
C TYR A 55 -7.39 -8.43 -4.02
N ILE A 56 -6.61 -7.43 -4.39
CA ILE A 56 -6.66 -6.76 -5.69
C ILE A 56 -5.32 -6.90 -6.38
N VAL A 57 -5.33 -7.38 -7.61
CA VAL A 57 -4.14 -7.46 -8.47
C VAL A 57 -4.13 -6.30 -9.45
N LEU A 58 -3.03 -5.53 -9.44
CA LEU A 58 -2.75 -4.51 -10.43
C LEU A 58 -1.84 -5.07 -11.52
N ASP A 59 -2.39 -5.32 -12.69
CA ASP A 59 -1.69 -5.80 -13.89
C ASP A 59 -1.46 -4.71 -14.95
N GLN A 60 -2.03 -3.53 -14.76
CA GLN A 60 -1.94 -2.39 -15.67
C GLN A 60 -0.79 -1.47 -15.31
N LYS A 61 -0.11 -0.93 -16.32
CA LYS A 61 0.92 0.10 -16.14
C LYS A 61 0.32 1.50 -16.21
N PRO A 62 0.85 2.47 -15.44
CA PRO A 62 0.41 3.87 -15.56
C PRO A 62 0.66 4.41 -16.96
N PRO A 63 -0.27 5.21 -17.51
CA PRO A 63 -0.12 5.75 -18.87
C PRO A 63 0.94 6.85 -19.01
N SER A 64 1.35 7.47 -17.89
CA SER A 64 2.19 8.69 -17.87
C SER A 64 3.67 8.42 -17.55
N LEU A 65 4.17 7.20 -17.83
CA LEU A 65 5.59 6.88 -17.64
C LEU A 65 6.48 7.59 -18.65
N ARG A 66 7.58 8.15 -18.17
CA ARG A 66 8.60 8.80 -19.03
C ARG A 66 9.53 7.76 -19.66
N ALA A 67 9.72 7.83 -20.95
CA ALA A 67 10.70 7.00 -21.65
C ALA A 67 12.12 7.35 -21.19
N ILE A 68 12.90 6.32 -20.84
CA ILE A 68 14.31 6.46 -20.47
C ILE A 68 15.15 6.11 -21.69
N ASP A 69 15.95 7.06 -22.17
CA ASP A 69 16.87 6.86 -23.30
C ASP A 69 18.27 6.50 -22.77
N SER A 70 18.98 5.67 -23.53
CA SER A 70 20.39 5.37 -23.24
C SER A 70 21.29 6.60 -23.35
N LYS A 71 20.87 7.60 -24.13
CA LYS A 71 21.57 8.90 -24.35
C LYS A 71 21.23 9.96 -23.30
N ASP A 72 20.27 9.68 -22.39
CA ASP A 72 19.95 10.61 -21.30
C ASP A 72 21.21 10.86 -20.45
N GLU A 73 21.46 12.11 -20.12
CA GLU A 73 22.44 12.46 -19.09
C GLU A 73 22.06 11.83 -17.76
N ILE A 74 23.05 11.53 -16.93
CA ILE A 74 22.83 10.75 -15.67
C ILE A 74 21.78 11.40 -14.76
N ASN A 75 21.79 12.73 -14.62
CA ASN A 75 20.82 13.43 -13.77
C ASN A 75 19.41 13.37 -14.36
N LEU A 76 19.26 13.51 -15.67
CA LEU A 76 17.98 13.38 -16.36
C LEU A 76 17.44 11.96 -16.25
N LYS A 77 18.30 10.96 -16.46
CA LYS A 77 17.96 9.54 -16.29
C LYS A 77 17.47 9.22 -14.89
N ASN A 78 18.19 9.67 -13.86
CA ASN A 78 17.81 9.47 -12.47
C ASN A 78 16.48 10.15 -12.14
N SER A 79 16.27 11.38 -12.64
CA SER A 79 15.00 12.10 -12.49
C SER A 79 13.83 11.35 -13.12
N LYS A 80 14.00 10.78 -14.32
CA LYS A 80 12.98 9.97 -14.99
C LYS A 80 12.68 8.67 -14.21
N ILE A 81 13.72 8.00 -13.69
CA ILE A 81 13.56 6.78 -12.87
C ILE A 81 12.75 7.08 -11.63
N LEU A 82 13.10 8.12 -10.89
CA LEU A 82 12.40 8.54 -9.68
C LEU A 82 10.95 8.92 -9.98
N HIS A 83 10.73 9.75 -11.01
CA HIS A 83 9.39 10.11 -11.45
C HIS A 83 8.53 8.88 -11.76
N ASN A 84 9.08 7.92 -12.54
CA ASN A 84 8.36 6.71 -12.92
C ASN A 84 8.05 5.81 -11.70
N SER A 85 8.95 5.77 -10.72
CA SER A 85 8.72 5.04 -9.46
C SER A 85 7.55 5.63 -8.68
N ILE A 86 7.56 6.95 -8.46
CA ILE A 86 6.48 7.68 -7.79
C ILE A 86 5.15 7.52 -8.55
N THR A 87 5.19 7.63 -9.88
CA THR A 87 4.00 7.47 -10.73
C THR A 87 3.37 6.08 -10.58
N ARG A 88 4.18 5.02 -10.48
CA ARG A 88 3.68 3.65 -10.24
C ARG A 88 3.06 3.50 -8.86
N ASP A 89 3.70 4.08 -7.84
CA ASP A 89 3.18 4.08 -6.48
C ASP A 89 1.82 4.78 -6.39
N MET A 90 1.73 6.00 -6.89
CA MET A 90 0.46 6.75 -6.92
C MET A 90 -0.62 6.04 -7.74
N PHE A 91 -0.25 5.43 -8.87
CA PHE A 91 -1.18 4.68 -9.70
C PHE A 91 -1.75 3.46 -8.95
N GLN A 92 -0.91 2.74 -8.21
CA GLN A 92 -1.35 1.61 -7.40
C GLN A 92 -2.31 2.04 -6.27
N ARG A 93 -2.04 3.18 -5.61
CA ARG A 93 -2.93 3.77 -4.59
C ARG A 93 -4.29 4.16 -5.18
N ASN A 94 -4.29 4.83 -6.33
CA ASN A 94 -5.52 5.24 -7.01
C ASN A 94 -6.31 4.04 -7.55
N TYR A 95 -5.60 3.04 -8.08
CA TYR A 95 -6.24 1.81 -8.59
C TYR A 95 -6.96 1.05 -7.47
N LEU A 96 -6.35 0.98 -6.29
CA LEU A 96 -6.98 0.40 -5.13
C LEU A 96 -8.33 1.06 -4.84
N MET A 97 -8.38 2.40 -4.81
CA MET A 97 -9.62 3.15 -4.58
C MET A 97 -10.67 2.90 -5.66
N SER A 98 -10.28 2.75 -6.93
CA SER A 98 -11.22 2.49 -8.03
C SER A 98 -11.88 1.11 -8.01
N LYS A 99 -11.35 0.19 -7.21
CA LYS A 99 -11.86 -1.19 -7.07
C LYS A 99 -12.69 -1.42 -5.81
N ILE A 100 -12.81 -0.41 -4.96
CA ILE A 100 -13.61 -0.47 -3.73
C ILE A 100 -15.02 0.02 -4.05
N ASN A 101 -15.84 -0.86 -4.64
CA ASN A 101 -17.23 -0.54 -5.00
C ASN A 101 -18.25 -1.02 -3.94
N GLU A 102 -17.80 -1.65 -2.84
CA GLU A 102 -18.65 -2.30 -1.85
C GLU A 102 -18.83 -1.45 -0.58
N PHE A 103 -18.32 -0.21 -0.57
CA PHE A 103 -18.39 0.67 0.59
C PHE A 103 -19.48 1.71 0.43
N ASP A 104 -20.16 1.99 1.54
CA ASP A 104 -21.15 3.06 1.64
C ASP A 104 -20.48 4.42 1.87
N ASP A 105 -21.20 5.51 1.57
CA ASP A 105 -20.71 6.89 1.75
C ASP A 105 -20.36 7.21 3.22
N GLU A 106 -20.91 6.48 4.16
CA GLU A 106 -20.66 6.62 5.61
C GLU A 106 -19.49 5.77 6.12
N ASP A 107 -18.87 4.93 5.28
CA ASP A 107 -17.76 4.11 5.67
C ASP A 107 -16.48 4.93 5.90
N LEU A 108 -15.75 4.58 6.95
CA LEU A 108 -14.46 5.18 7.26
C LEU A 108 -13.34 4.38 6.57
N ILE A 109 -12.55 5.06 5.75
CA ILE A 109 -11.41 4.47 5.04
C ILE A 109 -10.12 4.86 5.73
N LEU A 110 -9.38 3.84 6.21
CA LEU A 110 -8.02 4.00 6.73
C LEU A 110 -7.00 3.73 5.61
N ILE A 111 -6.27 4.77 5.20
CA ILE A 111 -5.21 4.68 4.21
C ILE A 111 -3.86 4.83 4.90
N SER A 112 -2.98 3.85 4.77
CA SER A 112 -1.62 3.92 5.29
C SER A 112 -0.72 2.89 4.61
N ASP A 113 0.58 3.06 4.72
CA ASP A 113 1.53 2.04 4.27
C ASP A 113 1.48 0.82 5.20
N LEU A 114 2.05 -0.29 4.75
CA LEU A 114 1.92 -1.57 5.47
C LEU A 114 2.54 -1.53 6.86
N ASP A 115 3.65 -0.81 7.00
CA ASP A 115 4.40 -0.61 8.24
C ASP A 115 3.82 0.52 9.13
N GLU A 116 2.86 1.27 8.64
CA GLU A 116 2.16 2.31 9.38
C GLU A 116 0.91 1.74 10.07
N VAL A 117 1.06 1.23 11.28
CA VAL A 117 -0.03 0.63 12.05
C VAL A 117 -0.52 1.61 13.13
N PRO A 118 -1.65 2.30 12.92
CA PRO A 118 -2.16 3.27 13.89
C PRO A 118 -2.75 2.57 15.13
N ASN A 119 -2.61 3.22 16.28
CA ASN A 119 -3.32 2.80 17.49
C ASN A 119 -4.77 3.33 17.44
N LEU A 120 -5.72 2.44 17.20
CA LEU A 120 -7.15 2.78 17.11
C LEU A 120 -7.92 2.62 18.43
N GLU A 121 -7.30 2.13 19.50
CA GLU A 121 -7.97 1.85 20.78
C GLU A 121 -8.75 3.05 21.34
N LYS A 122 -8.15 4.24 21.26
CA LYS A 122 -8.76 5.49 21.75
C LYS A 122 -9.17 6.44 20.63
N PHE A 123 -9.16 5.96 19.39
CA PHE A 123 -9.54 6.79 18.26
C PHE A 123 -11.01 7.19 18.35
N ARG A 124 -11.26 8.47 18.08
CA ARG A 124 -12.61 9.02 17.93
C ARG A 124 -12.63 9.86 16.67
N TYR A 125 -13.53 9.52 15.78
CA TYR A 125 -13.78 10.30 14.57
C TYR A 125 -14.27 11.71 14.93
N LYS A 126 -13.59 12.74 14.45
CA LYS A 126 -13.92 14.15 14.73
C LYS A 126 -14.11 14.97 13.46
N ASN A 127 -13.38 14.70 12.42
CA ASN A 127 -13.33 15.48 11.20
C ASN A 127 -13.45 14.56 9.98
N LYS A 128 -13.82 15.11 8.81
CA LYS A 128 -13.87 14.36 7.54
C LYS A 128 -12.52 13.71 7.19
N ILE A 129 -11.42 14.34 7.58
CA ILE A 129 -10.07 13.79 7.41
C ILE A 129 -9.37 13.82 8.77
N ASN A 130 -8.83 12.70 9.19
CA ASN A 130 -8.05 12.55 10.42
C ASN A 130 -6.68 12.00 10.05
N ILE A 131 -5.62 12.59 10.58
CA ILE A 131 -4.23 12.18 10.33
C ILE A 131 -3.65 11.59 11.62
N PHE A 132 -3.08 10.38 11.51
CA PHE A 132 -2.40 9.71 12.62
C PHE A 132 -0.93 10.14 12.67
N CYS A 133 -0.52 10.76 13.77
CA CYS A 133 0.89 11.02 14.04
C CYS A 133 1.53 9.78 14.66
N GLN A 134 2.53 9.23 13.99
CA GLN A 134 3.25 8.04 14.44
C GLN A 134 4.74 8.34 14.63
N LYS A 135 5.39 7.58 15.51
CA LYS A 135 6.85 7.64 15.65
C LYS A 135 7.49 6.93 14.46
N MET A 136 8.49 7.54 13.88
CA MET A 136 9.33 6.95 12.85
C MET A 136 10.56 6.31 13.46
N PHE A 137 10.87 5.07 13.12
CA PHE A 137 12.02 4.34 13.60
C PHE A 137 12.95 3.98 12.43
N TYR A 138 14.26 4.08 12.64
CA TYR A 138 15.27 3.70 11.65
C TYR A 138 15.94 2.39 12.07
N TYR A 139 15.78 1.34 11.26
CA TYR A 139 16.39 0.01 11.41
C TYR A 139 16.06 -0.74 12.70
N LYS A 140 15.89 -0.07 13.83
CA LYS A 140 15.59 -0.65 15.15
C LYS A 140 14.58 0.20 15.89
N LEU A 141 13.75 -0.43 16.72
CA LEU A 141 12.69 0.26 17.48
C LEU A 141 13.21 1.22 18.56
N ASN A 142 14.50 1.23 18.86
CA ASN A 142 15.14 2.15 19.77
C ASN A 142 15.91 3.31 19.10
N LEU A 143 15.83 3.43 17.77
CA LEU A 143 16.38 4.54 17.00
C LEU A 143 15.21 5.39 16.46
N ILE A 144 15.07 6.59 17.01
CA ILE A 144 14.01 7.56 16.66
C ILE A 144 14.66 8.74 15.95
#